data_3099e14935932ebfcd8c45eb7c520b67
#
_entry.id   3099e14935932ebfcd8c45eb7c520b67
#
_cell.length_a   1.000
_cell.length_b   1.000
_cell.length_c   1.000
_cell.angle_alpha   90.00
_cell.angle_beta   90.00
_cell.angle_gamma   90.00
#
_symmetry.space_group_name_H-M   'P 1'
#
loop_
_entity.id
_entity.type
_entity.pdbx_description
1 polymer ?
#
loop_
_entity_poly.entity_id
_entity_poly.type
_entity_poly.pdbx_seq_one_letter_code
_entity_poly.pdbx_strand_id
1 'polypeptide(L)'
;MPVSQGLLAQTGNRADVDMPIIERIRAAGGIVHARTTTPEFSCASVTHSKLWGVTRNPWNTDAGPGGSSGGAGAALAAGLTTLATASDIGGSTRIPAGFCGVIGYKAPYGRVPGAAPLSADWYRGDGPMARTVLDTALLASVMSGQHASDHTSWGPQNSRELIDIASRPETDLRGVRIAYEPTLGGFPVDPDVATNTKMVIETLADAGADIVEVHARWDVEQVLTTCFTHFGHIMGNALADAVDGDLESLSPYAQRFGGITAQARESSSLFDSIRMDLAMQAEISRLLADANALITPTSACAMLPADGNFLDGITLDGTHYDNYMAAHMTMPFNTANRCPVLAVPSGRSACGVPTSVQVVGAPLDEASVFRIGAVIEALLPPLGIAPGM
;
A
#
# COMPACT_ATOMS: atom_id res chain seq x y z
N MET A 1 1.46 20.71 -13.69
CA MET A 1 0.22 20.29 -12.99
C MET A 1 0.29 20.78 -11.55
N PRO A 2 -0.83 20.97 -10.82
CA PRO A 2 -0.82 21.36 -9.42
C PRO A 2 -0.07 20.34 -8.54
N VAL A 3 0.62 20.82 -7.50
CA VAL A 3 1.33 19.98 -6.50
C VAL A 3 0.96 20.48 -5.13
N SER A 4 -0.22 20.10 -4.63
CA SER A 4 -0.74 20.62 -3.35
C SER A 4 -0.63 19.65 -2.20
N GLN A 5 -0.39 18.37 -2.46
CA GLN A 5 -0.40 17.31 -1.43
C GLN A 5 -1.66 17.33 -0.53
N GLY A 6 -2.81 17.81 -1.06
CA GLY A 6 -4.05 17.99 -0.30
C GLY A 6 -4.03 19.17 0.68
N LEU A 7 -2.95 19.95 0.76
CA LEU A 7 -2.76 21.04 1.72
C LEU A 7 -3.28 22.36 1.15
N LEU A 8 -4.04 23.10 1.96
CA LEU A 8 -4.48 24.47 1.62
C LEU A 8 -3.29 25.42 1.45
N ALA A 9 -2.25 25.28 2.29
CA ALA A 9 -1.04 26.09 2.21
C ALA A 9 -0.29 25.96 0.87
N GLN A 10 -0.53 24.85 0.15
CA GLN A 10 0.11 24.58 -1.15
C GLN A 10 -0.85 24.77 -2.33
N THR A 11 -1.98 25.45 -2.13
CA THR A 11 -2.92 25.78 -3.20
C THR A 11 -2.23 26.64 -4.26
N GLY A 12 -2.25 26.19 -5.52
CA GLY A 12 -1.60 26.90 -6.61
C GLY A 12 -0.13 26.52 -6.86
N ASN A 13 0.51 25.77 -5.97
CA ASN A 13 1.85 25.25 -6.23
C ASN A 13 1.87 24.39 -7.49
N ARG A 14 2.91 24.56 -8.30
CA ARG A 14 3.16 23.78 -9.51
C ARG A 14 4.56 23.23 -9.49
N ALA A 15 4.73 22.01 -9.98
CA ALA A 15 6.06 21.44 -10.17
C ALA A 15 6.75 22.11 -11.36
N ASP A 16 8.00 22.53 -11.15
CA ASP A 16 8.86 23.09 -12.19
C ASP A 16 9.57 21.99 -12.99
N VAL A 17 9.72 20.81 -12.39
CA VAL A 17 10.34 19.63 -12.99
C VAL A 17 9.45 18.40 -12.79
N ASP A 18 9.56 17.46 -13.70
CA ASP A 18 8.91 16.14 -13.52
C ASP A 18 9.68 15.32 -12.46
N MET A 19 8.96 14.55 -11.65
CA MET A 19 9.59 13.50 -10.83
C MET A 19 10.16 12.40 -11.72
N PRO A 20 11.18 11.65 -11.27
CA PRO A 20 11.80 10.58 -12.07
C PRO A 20 10.80 9.61 -12.72
N ILE A 21 9.76 9.22 -12.00
CA ILE A 21 8.71 8.32 -12.53
C ILE A 21 7.89 8.98 -13.64
N ILE A 22 7.62 10.29 -13.56
CA ILE A 22 6.84 11.03 -14.56
C ILE A 22 7.68 11.24 -15.83
N GLU A 23 8.96 11.55 -15.66
CA GLU A 23 9.91 11.66 -16.77
C GLU A 23 9.95 10.35 -17.58
N ARG A 24 10.05 9.20 -16.89
CA ARG A 24 10.08 7.87 -17.51
C ARG A 24 8.78 7.51 -18.21
N ILE A 25 7.63 7.77 -17.59
CA ILE A 25 6.32 7.52 -18.19
C ILE A 25 6.19 8.31 -19.49
N ARG A 26 6.58 9.60 -19.49
CA ARG A 26 6.57 10.44 -20.71
C ARG A 26 7.54 9.94 -21.77
N ALA A 27 8.75 9.55 -21.38
CA ALA A 27 9.75 8.99 -22.27
C ALA A 27 9.29 7.67 -22.90
N ALA A 28 8.48 6.87 -22.20
CA ALA A 28 7.86 5.66 -22.72
C ALA A 28 6.61 5.93 -23.58
N GLY A 29 6.25 7.19 -23.85
CA GLY A 29 5.08 7.58 -24.62
C GLY A 29 3.77 7.67 -23.81
N GLY A 30 3.84 7.55 -22.49
CA GLY A 30 2.68 7.66 -21.60
C GLY A 30 2.14 9.10 -21.51
N ILE A 31 0.83 9.22 -21.43
CA ILE A 31 0.13 10.50 -21.27
C ILE A 31 -0.32 10.68 -19.84
N VAL A 32 0.26 11.66 -19.15
CA VAL A 32 -0.18 12.06 -17.81
C VAL A 32 -1.35 13.02 -17.95
N HIS A 33 -2.57 12.54 -17.73
CA HIS A 33 -3.79 13.33 -17.96
C HIS A 33 -4.39 13.93 -16.69
N ALA A 34 -4.06 13.38 -15.51
CA ALA A 34 -4.59 13.88 -14.23
C ALA A 34 -3.63 13.65 -13.06
N ARG A 35 -3.85 14.39 -11.98
CA ARG A 35 -3.41 14.05 -10.63
C ARG A 35 -4.64 13.75 -9.81
N THR A 36 -4.60 12.69 -9.06
CA THR A 36 -5.71 12.23 -8.23
C THR A 36 -5.63 12.85 -6.83
N THR A 37 -6.75 12.76 -6.10
CA THR A 37 -6.85 13.22 -4.72
C THR A 37 -6.03 12.35 -3.77
N THR A 38 -5.58 12.97 -2.69
CA THR A 38 -4.87 12.37 -1.56
C THR A 38 -5.32 13.05 -0.27
N PRO A 39 -5.19 12.43 0.91
CA PRO A 39 -5.31 13.14 2.17
C PRO A 39 -4.19 14.17 2.31
N GLU A 40 -4.35 15.08 3.24
CA GLU A 40 -3.36 16.11 3.56
C GLU A 40 -2.01 15.47 3.88
N PHE A 41 -0.98 15.85 3.15
CA PHE A 41 0.39 15.31 3.24
C PHE A 41 0.49 13.78 3.17
N SER A 42 -0.49 13.11 2.60
CA SER A 42 -0.54 11.62 2.54
C SER A 42 -0.47 10.91 3.91
N CYS A 43 -0.80 11.59 5.01
CA CYS A 43 -0.63 11.10 6.38
C CYS A 43 -1.79 10.23 6.92
N ALA A 44 -2.67 9.76 6.05
CA ALA A 44 -3.85 8.99 6.44
C ALA A 44 -4.13 7.84 5.48
N SER A 45 -4.81 6.79 5.96
CA SER A 45 -5.31 5.69 5.13
C SER A 45 -6.76 5.90 4.63
N VAL A 46 -7.24 7.13 4.70
CA VAL A 46 -8.47 7.64 4.07
C VAL A 46 -8.10 8.74 3.11
N THR A 47 -9.01 9.10 2.18
CA THR A 47 -8.70 10.12 1.17
C THR A 47 -9.71 11.25 1.22
N HIS A 48 -9.44 12.20 2.10
CA HIS A 48 -10.11 13.48 2.16
C HIS A 48 -9.14 14.60 2.56
N SER A 49 -9.46 15.83 2.18
CA SER A 49 -8.69 17.02 2.56
C SER A 49 -9.60 18.24 2.58
N LYS A 50 -9.19 19.29 3.30
CA LYS A 50 -9.88 20.59 3.21
C LYS A 50 -9.89 21.16 1.80
N LEU A 51 -8.86 20.84 0.99
CA LEU A 51 -8.71 21.36 -0.36
C LEU A 51 -9.62 20.66 -1.39
N TRP A 52 -9.79 19.33 -1.30
CA TRP A 52 -10.46 18.53 -2.31
C TRP A 52 -11.73 17.83 -1.83
N GLY A 53 -12.06 17.95 -0.55
CA GLY A 53 -13.19 17.23 0.05
C GLY A 53 -12.93 15.74 0.19
N VAL A 54 -14.01 14.97 0.22
CA VAL A 54 -14.00 13.51 0.45
C VAL A 54 -14.02 12.77 -0.89
N THR A 55 -13.07 11.86 -1.06
CA THR A 55 -13.10 10.88 -2.16
C THR A 55 -13.85 9.64 -1.71
N ARG A 56 -14.83 9.21 -2.48
CA ARG A 56 -15.67 8.07 -2.18
C ARG A 56 -15.28 6.85 -3.00
N ASN A 57 -15.55 5.67 -2.47
CA ASN A 57 -15.28 4.42 -3.16
C ASN A 57 -16.33 4.18 -4.25
N PRO A 58 -15.93 3.92 -5.53
CA PRO A 58 -16.88 3.67 -6.61
C PRO A 58 -17.76 2.43 -6.44
N TRP A 59 -17.34 1.46 -5.63
CA TRP A 59 -18.13 0.25 -5.33
C TRP A 59 -19.24 0.49 -4.32
N ASN A 60 -19.02 1.39 -3.37
CA ASN A 60 -19.97 1.83 -2.36
C ASN A 60 -19.62 3.24 -1.89
N THR A 61 -20.44 4.22 -2.18
CA THR A 61 -20.18 5.63 -1.89
C THR A 61 -20.24 6.00 -0.41
N ASP A 62 -20.74 5.12 0.47
CA ASP A 62 -20.68 5.30 1.92
C ASP A 62 -19.28 4.92 2.46
N ALA A 63 -18.49 4.18 1.67
CA ALA A 63 -17.13 3.79 1.99
C ALA A 63 -16.10 4.74 1.38
N GLY A 64 -14.94 4.88 2.06
CA GLY A 64 -13.75 5.50 1.51
C GLY A 64 -13.00 4.53 0.57
N PRO A 65 -12.20 5.05 -0.38
CA PRO A 65 -11.39 4.25 -1.27
C PRO A 65 -10.09 3.75 -0.63
N GLY A 66 -9.93 3.96 0.69
CA GLY A 66 -8.62 3.82 1.34
C GLY A 66 -7.74 5.05 1.10
N GLY A 67 -6.47 4.95 1.50
CA GLY A 67 -5.48 6.02 1.37
C GLY A 67 -4.05 5.54 1.60
N SER A 68 -3.10 6.42 1.31
CA SER A 68 -3.22 7.79 0.85
C SER A 68 -3.46 7.92 -0.67
N SER A 69 -3.17 6.93 -1.51
CA SER A 69 -3.40 6.97 -2.97
C SER A 69 -4.84 6.61 -3.35
N GLY A 70 -5.84 6.99 -2.53
CA GLY A 70 -7.24 6.57 -2.74
C GLY A 70 -7.88 7.17 -3.99
N GLY A 71 -7.50 8.39 -4.39
CA GLY A 71 -7.93 8.96 -5.66
C GLY A 71 -7.46 8.15 -6.87
N ALA A 72 -6.27 7.55 -6.82
CA ALA A 72 -5.75 6.65 -7.85
C ALA A 72 -6.56 5.36 -7.91
N GLY A 73 -6.78 4.71 -6.75
CA GLY A 73 -7.62 3.52 -6.66
C GLY A 73 -9.04 3.76 -7.18
N ALA A 74 -9.68 4.84 -6.72
CA ALA A 74 -11.02 5.21 -7.16
C ALA A 74 -11.10 5.46 -8.68
N ALA A 75 -10.13 6.18 -9.25
CA ALA A 75 -10.08 6.45 -10.69
C ALA A 75 -9.92 5.16 -11.52
N LEU A 76 -9.10 4.21 -11.08
CA LEU A 76 -8.94 2.91 -11.72
C LEU A 76 -10.21 2.08 -11.64
N ALA A 77 -10.83 1.99 -10.45
CA ALA A 77 -12.06 1.24 -10.23
C ALA A 77 -13.25 1.80 -11.04
N ALA A 78 -13.31 3.12 -11.17
CA ALA A 78 -14.34 3.80 -11.99
C ALA A 78 -14.05 3.77 -13.50
N GLY A 79 -12.92 3.20 -13.95
CA GLY A 79 -12.55 3.17 -15.37
C GLY A 79 -12.09 4.50 -15.95
N LEU A 80 -11.81 5.52 -15.12
CA LEU A 80 -11.40 6.85 -15.56
C LEU A 80 -9.93 6.86 -16.07
N THR A 81 -9.14 5.89 -15.70
CA THR A 81 -7.78 5.67 -16.17
C THR A 81 -7.47 4.18 -16.28
N THR A 82 -6.41 3.82 -16.99
CA THR A 82 -5.93 2.44 -17.10
C THR A 82 -4.77 2.15 -16.16
N LEU A 83 -3.93 3.15 -15.90
CA LEU A 83 -2.71 3.07 -15.10
C LEU A 83 -2.68 4.24 -14.12
N ALA A 84 -2.11 4.02 -12.94
CA ALA A 84 -1.87 5.08 -11.98
C ALA A 84 -0.55 4.84 -11.22
N THR A 85 0.13 5.92 -10.84
CA THR A 85 1.26 5.87 -9.92
C THR A 85 0.76 6.06 -8.49
N ALA A 86 1.42 5.44 -7.53
CA ALA A 86 1.11 5.53 -6.12
C ALA A 86 2.40 5.55 -5.29
N SER A 87 2.30 5.92 -4.03
CA SER A 87 3.39 5.81 -3.06
C SER A 87 2.92 4.98 -1.87
N ASP A 88 3.86 4.31 -1.19
CA ASP A 88 3.55 3.42 -0.09
C ASP A 88 4.61 3.57 1.01
N ILE A 89 4.21 4.11 2.16
CA ILE A 89 5.08 4.30 3.33
C ILE A 89 4.51 3.57 4.56
N GLY A 90 3.24 3.14 4.48
CA GLY A 90 2.53 2.39 5.50
C GLY A 90 1.39 1.56 4.91
N GLY A 91 1.31 1.45 3.57
CA GLY A 91 0.24 0.75 2.85
C GLY A 91 -0.46 1.59 1.80
N SER A 92 0.00 2.80 1.53
CA SER A 92 -0.76 3.78 0.72
C SER A 92 -0.93 3.44 -0.76
N THR A 93 -0.27 2.43 -1.30
CA THR A 93 -0.57 1.78 -2.59
C THR A 93 -1.53 0.61 -2.38
N ARG A 94 -1.25 -0.24 -1.40
CA ARG A 94 -1.93 -1.54 -1.18
C ARG A 94 -3.33 -1.38 -0.59
N ILE A 95 -3.50 -0.50 0.40
CA ILE A 95 -4.80 -0.23 1.02
C ILE A 95 -5.83 0.23 -0.01
N PRO A 96 -5.58 1.30 -0.79
CA PRO A 96 -6.54 1.72 -1.81
C PRO A 96 -6.68 0.70 -2.95
N ALA A 97 -5.65 -0.06 -3.30
CA ALA A 97 -5.79 -1.15 -4.25
C ALA A 97 -6.80 -2.19 -3.74
N GLY A 98 -6.69 -2.58 -2.47
CA GLY A 98 -7.59 -3.53 -1.84
C GLY A 98 -9.04 -3.05 -1.84
N PHE A 99 -9.31 -1.88 -1.28
CA PHE A 99 -10.68 -1.34 -1.19
C PHE A 99 -11.31 -0.96 -2.54
N CYS A 100 -10.49 -0.70 -3.55
CA CYS A 100 -10.96 -0.37 -4.89
C CYS A 100 -11.00 -1.58 -5.85
N GLY A 101 -10.55 -2.77 -5.43
CA GLY A 101 -10.58 -3.98 -6.23
C GLY A 101 -9.64 -3.93 -7.44
N VAL A 102 -8.47 -3.33 -7.28
CA VAL A 102 -7.43 -3.22 -8.29
C VAL A 102 -6.11 -3.81 -7.76
N ILE A 103 -5.13 -3.96 -8.63
CA ILE A 103 -3.79 -4.43 -8.27
C ILE A 103 -2.95 -3.25 -7.81
N GLY A 104 -2.25 -3.41 -6.69
CA GLY A 104 -1.32 -2.40 -6.18
C GLY A 104 0.03 -3.02 -5.81
N TYR A 105 1.10 -2.51 -6.40
CA TYR A 105 2.44 -3.04 -6.19
C TYR A 105 3.30 -2.08 -5.35
N LYS A 106 3.73 -2.53 -4.17
CA LYS A 106 4.79 -1.90 -3.39
C LYS A 106 6.13 -2.50 -3.81
N ALA A 107 6.89 -1.74 -4.60
CA ALA A 107 8.23 -2.16 -4.98
C ALA A 107 9.19 -2.20 -3.78
N PRO A 108 10.28 -2.97 -3.85
CA PRO A 108 11.38 -2.87 -2.90
C PRO A 108 11.95 -1.44 -2.84
N TYR A 109 12.34 -0.99 -1.66
CA TYR A 109 12.93 0.34 -1.47
C TYR A 109 14.06 0.62 -2.47
N GLY A 110 13.97 1.77 -3.15
CA GLY A 110 14.90 2.21 -4.17
C GLY A 110 14.73 1.53 -5.53
N ARG A 111 13.84 0.55 -5.68
CA ARG A 111 13.57 -0.08 -6.99
C ARG A 111 12.90 0.92 -7.95
N VAL A 112 12.02 1.76 -7.44
CA VAL A 112 11.39 2.88 -8.12
C VAL A 112 11.99 4.16 -7.55
N PRO A 113 12.60 5.04 -8.36
CA PRO A 113 13.19 6.28 -7.88
C PRO A 113 12.14 7.29 -7.44
N GLY A 114 12.39 7.93 -6.31
CA GLY A 114 11.54 8.95 -5.73
C GLY A 114 12.10 10.37 -5.86
N ALA A 115 11.40 11.33 -5.26
CA ALA A 115 11.88 12.71 -5.12
C ALA A 115 12.35 12.97 -3.68
N ALA A 116 13.47 13.70 -3.57
CA ALA A 116 13.98 14.16 -2.29
C ALA A 116 12.97 15.10 -1.58
N PRO A 117 12.99 15.17 -0.23
CA PRO A 117 13.84 14.39 0.68
C PRO A 117 13.28 12.98 0.98
N LEU A 118 11.99 12.73 0.73
CA LEU A 118 11.30 11.51 1.15
C LEU A 118 11.72 10.25 0.34
N SER A 119 12.45 10.39 -0.77
CA SER A 119 13.08 9.22 -1.42
C SER A 119 14.13 8.55 -0.54
N ALA A 120 14.70 9.28 0.43
CA ALA A 120 15.67 8.72 1.39
C ALA A 120 15.01 7.97 2.57
N ASP A 121 13.69 8.05 2.73
CA ASP A 121 12.96 7.30 3.74
C ASP A 121 12.88 5.83 3.35
N TRP A 122 13.53 4.95 4.12
CA TRP A 122 13.60 3.52 3.82
C TRP A 122 12.27 2.77 3.97
N TYR A 123 11.22 3.37 4.55
CA TYR A 123 9.86 2.80 4.51
C TYR A 123 9.19 3.00 3.16
N ARG A 124 9.67 3.96 2.34
CA ARG A 124 9.01 4.34 1.10
C ARG A 124 9.21 3.31 -0.01
N GLY A 125 8.11 2.83 -0.57
CA GLY A 125 8.07 2.01 -1.77
C GLY A 125 7.06 2.60 -2.74
N ASP A 126 7.51 3.43 -3.69
CA ASP A 126 6.63 3.90 -4.76
C ASP A 126 6.34 2.75 -5.73
N GLY A 127 5.15 2.75 -6.32
CA GLY A 127 4.78 1.68 -7.24
C GLY A 127 3.56 2.00 -8.08
N PRO A 128 3.28 1.13 -9.05
CA PRO A 128 2.11 1.24 -9.90
C PRO A 128 0.86 0.68 -9.24
N MET A 129 -0.28 1.18 -9.71
CA MET A 129 -1.60 0.57 -9.58
C MET A 129 -2.24 0.42 -10.97
N ALA A 130 -2.92 -0.70 -11.20
CA ALA A 130 -3.69 -0.95 -12.41
C ALA A 130 -4.81 -1.97 -12.14
N ARG A 131 -5.69 -2.22 -13.12
CA ARG A 131 -6.75 -3.22 -12.96
C ARG A 131 -6.29 -4.66 -13.14
N THR A 132 -5.12 -4.87 -13.76
CA THR A 132 -4.55 -6.21 -14.00
C THR A 132 -3.11 -6.31 -13.53
N VAL A 133 -2.68 -7.54 -13.22
CA VAL A 133 -1.28 -7.82 -12.86
C VAL A 133 -0.35 -7.48 -14.02
N LEU A 134 -0.76 -7.75 -15.27
CA LEU A 134 0.02 -7.44 -16.46
C LEU A 134 0.24 -5.93 -16.65
N ASP A 135 -0.82 -5.11 -16.53
CA ASP A 135 -0.71 -3.64 -16.62
C ASP A 135 0.15 -3.08 -15.48
N THR A 136 0.03 -3.67 -14.29
CA THR A 136 0.87 -3.32 -13.12
C THR A 136 2.34 -3.64 -13.40
N ALA A 137 2.64 -4.81 -13.98
CA ALA A 137 4.00 -5.21 -14.39
C ALA A 137 4.56 -4.27 -15.47
N LEU A 138 3.74 -3.90 -16.45
CA LEU A 138 4.12 -2.94 -17.49
C LEU A 138 4.54 -1.60 -16.91
N LEU A 139 3.70 -1.02 -16.03
CA LEU A 139 4.01 0.27 -15.42
C LEU A 139 5.19 0.15 -14.45
N ALA A 140 5.32 -0.94 -13.69
CA ALA A 140 6.48 -1.22 -12.84
C ALA A 140 7.79 -1.24 -13.63
N SER A 141 7.80 -1.89 -14.81
CA SER A 141 8.95 -1.92 -15.71
C SER A 141 9.38 -0.51 -16.14
N VAL A 142 8.44 0.35 -16.51
CA VAL A 142 8.71 1.74 -16.92
C VAL A 142 9.22 2.59 -15.75
N MET A 143 8.63 2.44 -14.56
CA MET A 143 8.97 3.26 -13.38
C MET A 143 10.32 2.86 -12.75
N SER A 144 10.71 1.60 -12.83
CA SER A 144 11.81 1.00 -12.08
C SER A 144 13.20 1.37 -12.62
N GLY A 145 14.21 1.21 -11.75
CA GLY A 145 15.63 1.30 -12.09
C GLY A 145 16.32 2.56 -11.57
N GLN A 146 17.66 2.55 -11.63
CA GLN A 146 18.50 3.64 -11.12
C GLN A 146 18.22 4.97 -11.82
N HIS A 147 18.19 6.07 -11.06
CA HIS A 147 18.05 7.43 -11.56
C HIS A 147 19.08 8.36 -10.89
N ALA A 148 19.67 9.28 -11.68
CA ALA A 148 20.77 10.14 -11.21
C ALA A 148 20.38 11.10 -10.08
N SER A 149 19.11 11.49 -9.97
CA SER A 149 18.63 12.38 -8.90
C SER A 149 18.25 11.63 -7.61
N ASP A 150 18.24 10.30 -7.59
CA ASP A 150 17.94 9.50 -6.42
C ASP A 150 19.01 8.45 -6.19
N HIS A 151 19.95 8.73 -5.30
CA HIS A 151 21.09 7.87 -4.99
C HIS A 151 20.69 6.58 -4.24
N THR A 152 19.47 6.47 -3.76
CA THR A 152 18.95 5.24 -3.16
C THR A 152 18.44 4.27 -4.22
N SER A 153 18.20 4.75 -5.46
CA SER A 153 17.64 3.96 -6.53
C SER A 153 18.64 2.96 -7.12
N TRP A 154 18.13 1.78 -7.52
CA TRP A 154 18.94 0.67 -8.00
C TRP A 154 18.24 -0.19 -9.06
N GLY A 155 19.02 -1.08 -9.68
CA GLY A 155 18.53 -2.08 -10.62
C GLY A 155 18.39 -1.57 -12.07
N PRO A 156 18.07 -2.47 -13.00
CA PRO A 156 17.93 -2.13 -14.41
C PRO A 156 16.62 -1.37 -14.67
N GLN A 157 16.63 -0.56 -15.71
CA GLN A 157 15.42 0.05 -16.28
C GLN A 157 14.77 -0.88 -17.29
N ASN A 158 13.45 -0.71 -17.50
CA ASN A 158 12.70 -1.41 -18.55
C ASN A 158 12.90 -2.94 -18.57
N SER A 159 12.98 -3.56 -17.39
CA SER A 159 13.03 -5.03 -17.27
C SER A 159 11.72 -5.63 -17.79
N ARG A 160 11.81 -6.61 -18.68
CA ARG A 160 10.64 -7.31 -19.23
C ARG A 160 10.21 -8.51 -18.38
N GLU A 161 11.02 -8.94 -17.44
CA GLU A 161 10.80 -10.15 -16.65
C GLU A 161 9.41 -10.23 -16.01
N LEU A 162 8.98 -9.17 -15.32
CA LEU A 162 7.65 -9.14 -14.68
C LEU A 162 6.51 -9.14 -15.71
N ILE A 163 6.72 -8.50 -16.87
CA ILE A 163 5.75 -8.50 -17.98
C ILE A 163 5.61 -9.91 -18.54
N ASP A 164 6.74 -10.59 -18.79
CA ASP A 164 6.76 -11.94 -19.35
C ASP A 164 6.08 -12.94 -18.39
N ILE A 165 6.34 -12.83 -17.09
CA ILE A 165 5.68 -13.62 -16.04
C ILE A 165 4.16 -13.35 -16.02
N ALA A 166 3.74 -12.09 -15.97
CA ALA A 166 2.33 -11.72 -15.87
C ALA A 166 1.52 -12.00 -17.15
N SER A 167 2.18 -12.01 -18.33
CA SER A 167 1.52 -12.26 -19.61
C SER A 167 1.16 -13.74 -19.85
N ARG A 168 1.77 -14.65 -19.10
CA ARG A 168 1.60 -16.11 -19.26
C ARG A 168 1.57 -16.78 -17.88
N PRO A 169 0.49 -16.60 -17.10
CA PRO A 169 0.40 -17.16 -15.77
C PRO A 169 0.47 -18.71 -15.84
N GLU A 170 1.46 -19.28 -15.18
CA GLU A 170 1.56 -20.72 -14.99
C GLU A 170 0.70 -21.12 -13.80
N THR A 171 -0.49 -21.63 -14.06
CA THR A 171 -1.47 -22.00 -13.01
C THR A 171 -1.14 -23.31 -12.30
N ASP A 172 -0.12 -24.04 -12.70
CA ASP A 172 0.41 -25.18 -11.97
C ASP A 172 1.43 -24.71 -10.93
N LEU A 173 1.06 -24.81 -9.66
CA LEU A 173 1.90 -24.37 -8.53
C LEU A 173 2.58 -25.54 -7.78
N ARG A 174 2.69 -26.73 -8.39
CA ARG A 174 3.43 -27.84 -7.77
C ARG A 174 4.89 -27.44 -7.53
N GLY A 175 5.34 -27.64 -6.28
CA GLY A 175 6.67 -27.22 -5.82
C GLY A 175 6.79 -25.77 -5.36
N VAL A 176 5.69 -25.00 -5.41
CA VAL A 176 5.62 -23.66 -4.82
C VAL A 176 5.08 -23.79 -3.40
N ARG A 177 5.85 -23.34 -2.41
CA ARG A 177 5.43 -23.28 -1.00
C ARG A 177 4.98 -21.86 -0.66
N ILE A 178 3.81 -21.74 -0.05
CA ILE A 178 3.21 -20.46 0.35
C ILE A 178 2.97 -20.48 1.85
N ALA A 179 3.58 -19.54 2.57
CA ALA A 179 3.24 -19.25 3.95
C ALA A 179 1.90 -18.49 3.99
N TYR A 180 1.00 -18.91 4.85
CA TYR A 180 -0.28 -18.25 5.08
C TYR A 180 -0.37 -17.73 6.51
N GLU A 181 -0.57 -16.44 6.67
CA GLU A 181 -0.78 -15.80 7.97
C GLU A 181 -2.13 -15.08 7.98
N PRO A 182 -3.16 -15.67 8.63
CA PRO A 182 -4.54 -15.18 8.55
C PRO A 182 -4.79 -13.86 9.28
N THR A 183 -4.04 -13.59 10.35
CA THR A 183 -4.28 -12.47 11.27
C THR A 183 -3.10 -11.53 11.44
N LEU A 184 -1.97 -11.85 10.87
CA LEU A 184 -0.71 -11.10 10.94
C LEU A 184 -0.34 -10.67 12.38
N GLY A 185 -0.41 -11.63 13.33
CA GLY A 185 -0.09 -11.36 14.73
C GLY A 185 -1.28 -10.86 15.56
N GLY A 186 -2.49 -11.28 15.22
CA GLY A 186 -3.69 -11.02 16.02
C GLY A 186 -4.47 -9.77 15.62
N PHE A 187 -4.32 -9.29 14.40
CA PHE A 187 -5.28 -8.31 13.87
C PHE A 187 -6.68 -8.92 13.84
N PRO A 188 -7.72 -8.20 14.33
CA PRO A 188 -9.10 -8.69 14.33
C PRO A 188 -9.69 -8.58 12.92
N VAL A 189 -9.60 -9.67 12.16
CA VAL A 189 -9.99 -9.72 10.74
C VAL A 189 -11.50 -9.92 10.63
N ASP A 190 -12.14 -9.01 9.86
CA ASP A 190 -13.56 -9.08 9.50
C ASP A 190 -13.89 -10.45 8.85
N PRO A 191 -15.05 -11.08 9.18
CA PRO A 191 -15.43 -12.37 8.63
C PRO A 191 -15.46 -12.45 7.10
N ASP A 192 -15.87 -11.39 6.41
CA ASP A 192 -15.88 -11.36 4.94
C ASP A 192 -14.45 -11.35 4.39
N VAL A 193 -13.55 -10.58 5.02
CA VAL A 193 -12.12 -10.55 4.66
C VAL A 193 -11.49 -11.92 4.89
N ALA A 194 -11.74 -12.53 6.04
CA ALA A 194 -11.23 -13.87 6.37
C ALA A 194 -11.73 -14.93 5.38
N THR A 195 -13.02 -14.91 5.05
CA THR A 195 -13.64 -15.84 4.10
C THR A 195 -13.03 -15.70 2.70
N ASN A 196 -12.92 -14.48 2.21
CA ASN A 196 -12.35 -14.22 0.89
C ASN A 196 -10.84 -14.55 0.83
N THR A 197 -10.10 -14.29 1.91
CA THR A 197 -8.69 -14.70 2.00
C THR A 197 -8.54 -16.22 1.96
N LYS A 198 -9.37 -16.93 2.72
CA LYS A 198 -9.37 -18.39 2.73
C LYS A 198 -9.68 -18.97 1.35
N MET A 199 -10.63 -18.38 0.62
CA MET A 199 -10.92 -18.78 -0.77
C MET A 199 -9.69 -18.64 -1.69
N VAL A 200 -8.90 -17.58 -1.54
CA VAL A 200 -7.62 -17.45 -2.28
C VAL A 200 -6.66 -18.58 -1.94
N ILE A 201 -6.50 -18.90 -0.64
CA ILE A 201 -5.60 -19.96 -0.18
C ILE A 201 -6.04 -21.33 -0.69
N GLU A 202 -7.34 -21.65 -0.64
CA GLU A 202 -7.90 -22.88 -1.17
C GLU A 202 -7.68 -22.99 -2.69
N THR A 203 -7.89 -21.89 -3.44
CA THR A 203 -7.64 -21.83 -4.88
C THR A 203 -6.18 -22.12 -5.23
N LEU A 204 -5.23 -21.58 -4.46
CA LEU A 204 -3.81 -21.84 -4.66
C LEU A 204 -3.40 -23.27 -4.29
N ALA A 205 -4.02 -23.84 -3.24
CA ALA A 205 -3.82 -25.24 -2.88
C ALA A 205 -4.35 -26.18 -3.98
N ASP A 206 -5.52 -25.89 -4.54
CA ASP A 206 -6.09 -26.66 -5.67
C ASP A 206 -5.21 -26.55 -6.94
N ALA A 207 -4.50 -25.44 -7.11
CA ALA A 207 -3.49 -25.26 -8.16
C ALA A 207 -2.18 -26.01 -7.86
N GLY A 208 -2.06 -26.67 -6.72
CA GLY A 208 -0.92 -27.52 -6.35
C GLY A 208 0.11 -26.88 -5.41
N ALA A 209 -0.14 -25.69 -4.88
CA ALA A 209 0.76 -25.05 -3.92
C ALA A 209 0.77 -25.83 -2.56
N ASP A 210 1.96 -25.89 -1.95
CA ASP A 210 2.15 -26.38 -0.58
C ASP A 210 1.86 -25.22 0.40
N ILE A 211 0.68 -25.22 1.02
CA ILE A 211 0.26 -24.16 1.95
C ILE A 211 0.71 -24.50 3.37
N VAL A 212 1.43 -23.59 4.00
CA VAL A 212 1.87 -23.72 5.39
C VAL A 212 1.35 -22.54 6.20
N GLU A 213 0.45 -22.82 7.16
CA GLU A 213 -0.01 -21.77 8.07
C GLU A 213 1.09 -21.41 9.06
N VAL A 214 1.33 -20.11 9.21
CA VAL A 214 2.37 -19.53 10.08
C VAL A 214 1.75 -18.43 10.94
N HIS A 215 2.39 -18.12 12.07
CA HIS A 215 1.91 -17.07 12.98
C HIS A 215 3.02 -16.09 13.30
N ALA A 216 2.74 -14.80 13.13
CA ALA A 216 3.61 -13.72 13.54
C ALA A 216 3.60 -13.59 15.08
N ARG A 217 4.77 -13.23 15.64
CA ARG A 217 5.00 -13.17 17.10
C ARG A 217 4.90 -11.75 17.66
N TRP A 218 4.47 -10.80 16.88
CA TRP A 218 4.10 -9.45 17.33
C TRP A 218 2.60 -9.35 17.54
N ASP A 219 2.16 -8.26 18.14
CA ASP A 219 0.76 -7.83 18.21
C ASP A 219 0.54 -6.51 17.44
N VAL A 220 -0.71 -6.08 17.34
CA VAL A 220 -1.12 -4.87 16.62
C VAL A 220 -0.44 -3.62 17.20
N GLU A 221 -0.31 -3.55 18.52
CA GLU A 221 0.28 -2.39 19.20
C GLU A 221 1.78 -2.28 18.93
N GLN A 222 2.51 -3.40 18.92
CA GLN A 222 3.91 -3.42 18.52
C GLN A 222 4.11 -2.94 17.08
N VAL A 223 3.23 -3.35 16.14
CA VAL A 223 3.27 -2.89 14.75
C VAL A 223 3.08 -1.38 14.68
N LEU A 224 2.04 -0.86 15.33
CA LEU A 224 1.74 0.57 15.35
C LEU A 224 2.88 1.36 16.00
N THR A 225 3.35 0.94 17.18
CA THR A 225 4.43 1.60 17.90
C THR A 225 5.71 1.66 17.06
N THR A 226 6.10 0.56 16.41
CA THR A 226 7.28 0.52 15.55
C THR A 226 7.17 1.54 14.42
N CYS A 227 6.05 1.52 13.68
CA CYS A 227 5.88 2.40 12.52
C CYS A 227 5.71 3.86 12.92
N PHE A 228 4.97 4.16 13.99
CA PHE A 228 4.81 5.54 14.45
C PHE A 228 6.08 6.11 15.08
N THR A 229 6.97 5.28 15.64
CA THR A 229 8.31 5.70 16.04
C THR A 229 9.10 6.18 14.82
N HIS A 230 9.10 5.42 13.73
CA HIS A 230 9.74 5.83 12.47
C HIS A 230 9.10 7.11 11.89
N PHE A 231 7.78 7.15 11.81
CA PHE A 231 7.06 8.34 11.29
C PHE A 231 7.34 9.59 12.12
N GLY A 232 7.55 9.46 13.43
CA GLY A 232 7.91 10.56 14.31
C GLY A 232 9.23 11.23 13.91
N HIS A 233 10.21 10.43 13.51
CA HIS A 233 11.54 10.95 13.16
C HIS A 233 11.65 11.48 11.72
N ILE A 234 10.77 11.05 10.80
CA ILE A 234 10.84 11.42 9.38
C ILE A 234 9.58 12.15 8.92
N MET A 235 8.46 11.44 8.82
CA MET A 235 7.25 11.98 8.18
C MET A 235 6.58 13.09 8.99
N GLY A 236 6.61 13.02 10.32
CA GLY A 236 6.07 14.06 11.19
C GLY A 236 6.83 15.39 11.08
N ASN A 237 8.16 15.32 10.96
CA ASN A 237 8.98 16.52 10.69
C ASN A 237 8.69 17.10 9.31
N ALA A 238 8.62 16.25 8.29
CA ALA A 238 8.32 16.69 6.93
C ALA A 238 6.91 17.30 6.78
N LEU A 239 5.92 16.80 7.57
CA LEU A 239 4.60 17.43 7.65
C LEU A 239 4.67 18.81 8.29
N ALA A 240 5.37 18.95 9.40
CA ALA A 240 5.54 20.26 10.07
C ALA A 240 6.22 21.28 9.15
N ASP A 241 7.27 20.89 8.45
CA ASP A 241 7.94 21.74 7.46
C ASP A 241 7.00 22.14 6.32
N ALA A 242 6.15 21.23 5.84
CA ALA A 242 5.24 21.48 4.71
C ALA A 242 4.14 22.53 5.02
N VAL A 243 3.91 22.83 6.30
CA VAL A 243 2.91 23.81 6.78
C VAL A 243 3.56 24.92 7.63
N ASP A 244 4.88 25.09 7.54
CA ASP A 244 5.64 26.10 8.31
C ASP A 244 5.36 26.04 9.83
N GLY A 245 5.11 24.85 10.36
CA GLY A 245 4.75 24.60 11.78
C GLY A 245 3.29 24.85 12.13
N ASP A 246 2.47 25.37 11.22
CA ASP A 246 1.03 25.62 11.46
C ASP A 246 0.20 24.34 11.31
N LEU A 247 0.30 23.44 12.29
CA LEU A 247 -0.50 22.21 12.31
C LEU A 247 -2.00 22.47 12.54
N GLU A 248 -2.40 23.62 13.06
CA GLU A 248 -3.80 23.97 13.29
C GLU A 248 -4.55 24.22 11.96
N SER A 249 -3.84 24.58 10.91
CA SER A 249 -4.39 24.73 9.57
C SER A 249 -4.89 23.41 8.97
N LEU A 250 -4.41 22.26 9.46
CA LEU A 250 -4.72 20.94 8.96
C LEU A 250 -6.11 20.43 9.39
N SER A 251 -6.61 19.40 8.70
CA SER A 251 -7.78 18.64 9.13
C SER A 251 -7.53 17.92 10.46
N PRO A 252 -8.55 17.64 11.28
CA PRO A 252 -8.38 17.05 12.61
C PRO A 252 -7.58 15.74 12.61
N TYR A 253 -7.75 14.86 11.61
CA TYR A 253 -6.98 13.62 11.50
C TYR A 253 -5.47 13.89 11.26
N ALA A 254 -5.14 14.92 10.47
CA ALA A 254 -3.75 15.27 10.20
C ALA A 254 -3.10 15.97 11.39
N GLN A 255 -3.86 16.79 12.14
CA GLN A 255 -3.42 17.36 13.43
C GLN A 255 -3.12 16.22 14.41
N ARG A 256 -4.02 15.21 14.51
CA ARG A 256 -3.80 14.04 15.38
C ARG A 256 -2.55 13.26 14.97
N PHE A 257 -2.34 13.02 13.65
CA PHE A 257 -1.12 12.39 13.15
C PHE A 257 0.12 13.20 13.56
N GLY A 258 0.11 14.52 13.38
CA GLY A 258 1.19 15.41 13.82
C GLY A 258 1.46 15.31 15.32
N GLY A 259 0.43 15.24 16.15
CA GLY A 259 0.54 15.08 17.62
C GLY A 259 1.16 13.73 18.00
N ILE A 260 0.67 12.62 17.42
CA ILE A 260 1.20 11.28 17.72
C ILE A 260 2.67 11.15 17.28
N THR A 261 3.01 11.67 16.11
CA THR A 261 4.38 11.62 15.58
C THR A 261 5.33 12.52 16.39
N ALA A 262 4.88 13.67 16.87
CA ALA A 262 5.66 14.52 17.79
C ALA A 262 5.94 13.79 19.11
N GLN A 263 4.94 13.18 19.73
CA GLN A 263 5.10 12.39 20.95
C GLN A 263 6.07 11.21 20.76
N ALA A 264 5.95 10.49 19.66
CA ALA A 264 6.86 9.38 19.33
C ALA A 264 8.32 9.86 19.21
N ARG A 265 8.56 10.99 18.54
CA ARG A 265 9.87 11.61 18.41
C ARG A 265 10.47 12.05 19.75
N GLU A 266 9.64 12.63 20.64
CA GLU A 266 10.09 13.08 21.97
C GLU A 266 10.45 11.91 22.89
N SER A 267 9.78 10.77 22.75
CA SER A 267 9.94 9.58 23.60
C SER A 267 10.96 8.56 23.08
N SER A 268 11.52 8.75 21.88
CA SER A 268 12.42 7.79 21.24
C SER A 268 13.51 8.48 20.43
N SER A 269 14.51 7.72 20.01
CA SER A 269 15.54 8.15 19.05
C SER A 269 15.34 7.46 17.68
N LEU A 270 15.95 8.01 16.63
CA LEU A 270 16.00 7.33 15.33
C LEU A 270 16.68 5.94 15.44
N PHE A 271 17.62 5.78 16.35
CA PHE A 271 18.27 4.48 16.57
C PHE A 271 17.32 3.46 17.23
N ASP A 272 16.39 3.92 18.07
CA ASP A 272 15.32 3.04 18.61
C ASP A 272 14.41 2.57 17.50
N SER A 273 14.01 3.45 16.56
CA SER A 273 13.26 3.06 15.37
C SER A 273 13.98 1.96 14.57
N ILE A 274 15.27 2.13 14.28
CA ILE A 274 16.07 1.13 13.56
C ILE A 274 16.09 -0.22 14.31
N ARG A 275 16.19 -0.22 15.65
CA ARG A 275 16.16 -1.47 16.43
C ARG A 275 14.80 -2.17 16.36
N MET A 276 13.72 -1.42 16.41
CA MET A 276 12.36 -1.95 16.27
C MET A 276 12.16 -2.55 14.87
N ASP A 277 12.60 -1.84 13.83
CA ASP A 277 12.55 -2.33 12.45
C ASP A 277 13.30 -3.66 12.28
N LEU A 278 14.50 -3.78 12.84
CA LEU A 278 15.30 -5.01 12.77
C LEU A 278 14.58 -6.20 13.44
N ALA A 279 13.85 -5.98 14.53
CA ALA A 279 13.06 -7.02 15.17
C ALA A 279 11.89 -7.48 14.26
N MET A 280 11.20 -6.53 13.63
CA MET A 280 10.13 -6.82 12.65
C MET A 280 10.70 -7.57 11.43
N GLN A 281 11.82 -7.11 10.87
CA GLN A 281 12.50 -7.75 9.75
C GLN A 281 12.91 -9.19 10.04
N ALA A 282 13.46 -9.46 11.24
CA ALA A 282 13.81 -10.80 11.67
C ALA A 282 12.61 -11.74 11.71
N GLU A 283 11.48 -11.24 12.19
CA GLU A 283 10.24 -12.03 12.24
C GLU A 283 9.66 -12.27 10.82
N ILE A 284 9.66 -11.27 9.93
CA ILE A 284 9.26 -11.45 8.52
C ILE A 284 10.17 -12.48 7.83
N SER A 285 11.49 -12.42 8.08
CA SER A 285 12.42 -13.42 7.56
C SER A 285 12.11 -14.82 8.05
N ARG A 286 11.68 -14.97 9.31
CA ARG A 286 11.24 -16.26 9.86
C ARG A 286 9.96 -16.76 9.19
N LEU A 287 8.97 -15.88 8.96
CA LEU A 287 7.72 -16.23 8.30
C LEU A 287 7.93 -16.68 6.85
N LEU A 288 8.95 -16.15 6.19
CA LEU A 288 9.30 -16.44 4.79
C LEU A 288 10.36 -17.55 4.63
N ALA A 289 10.95 -18.07 5.70
CA ALA A 289 12.20 -18.86 5.67
C ALA A 289 12.21 -20.02 4.66
N ASP A 290 11.10 -20.75 4.53
CA ASP A 290 10.99 -21.91 3.65
C ASP A 290 9.86 -21.74 2.61
N ALA A 291 9.41 -20.49 2.36
CA ALA A 291 8.30 -20.19 1.46
C ALA A 291 8.74 -19.30 0.29
N ASN A 292 8.10 -19.47 -0.86
CA ASN A 292 8.28 -18.61 -2.02
C ASN A 292 7.56 -17.26 -1.83
N ALA A 293 6.49 -17.23 -1.04
CA ALA A 293 5.81 -16.01 -0.62
C ALA A 293 5.02 -16.22 0.67
N LEU A 294 4.70 -15.11 1.34
CA LEU A 294 3.74 -15.04 2.43
C LEU A 294 2.45 -14.40 1.90
N ILE A 295 1.30 -14.98 2.23
CA ILE A 295 -0.02 -14.40 1.95
C ILE A 295 -0.72 -14.05 3.26
N THR A 296 -1.28 -12.84 3.32
CA THR A 296 -2.05 -12.31 4.43
C THR A 296 -3.10 -11.32 3.90
N PRO A 297 -4.19 -11.01 4.61
CA PRO A 297 -5.10 -9.93 4.22
C PRO A 297 -4.39 -8.58 4.09
N THR A 298 -4.87 -7.70 3.22
CA THR A 298 -4.35 -6.33 3.10
C THR A 298 -4.85 -5.43 4.23
N SER A 299 -6.13 -5.54 4.56
CA SER A 299 -6.77 -4.81 5.66
C SER A 299 -7.59 -5.79 6.49
N ALA A 300 -7.63 -5.58 7.80
CA ALA A 300 -8.44 -6.37 8.71
C ALA A 300 -9.93 -6.02 8.60
N CYS A 301 -10.29 -4.79 8.26
CA CYS A 301 -11.67 -4.35 8.08
C CYS A 301 -12.14 -4.48 6.63
N ALA A 302 -13.46 -4.69 6.44
CA ALA A 302 -14.09 -4.75 5.13
C ALA A 302 -14.26 -3.37 4.48
N MET A 303 -14.36 -2.29 5.26
CA MET A 303 -14.44 -0.91 4.80
C MET A 303 -14.08 0.09 5.89
N LEU A 304 -13.76 1.32 5.48
CA LEU A 304 -13.76 2.50 6.33
C LEU A 304 -14.81 3.48 5.80
N PRO A 305 -15.63 4.12 6.68
CA PRO A 305 -16.61 5.13 6.27
C PRO A 305 -15.95 6.29 5.52
N ALA A 306 -16.56 6.75 4.42
CA ALA A 306 -16.02 7.86 3.64
C ALA A 306 -15.93 9.16 4.45
N ASP A 307 -16.94 9.43 5.26
CA ASP A 307 -17.06 10.65 6.08
C ASP A 307 -16.54 10.44 7.53
N GLY A 308 -15.82 9.34 7.80
CA GLY A 308 -15.24 9.05 9.11
C GLY A 308 -14.16 10.06 9.51
N ASN A 309 -14.16 10.50 10.75
CA ASN A 309 -13.12 11.39 11.29
C ASN A 309 -11.98 10.63 11.98
N PHE A 310 -12.25 9.43 12.46
CA PHE A 310 -11.30 8.49 13.10
C PHE A 310 -10.50 9.08 14.29
N LEU A 311 -10.98 10.16 14.91
CA LEU A 311 -10.32 10.78 16.05
C LEU A 311 -10.43 9.92 17.30
N ASP A 312 -11.49 9.16 17.43
CA ASP A 312 -11.76 8.24 18.53
C ASP A 312 -11.26 6.81 18.24
N GLY A 313 -10.37 6.66 17.23
CA GLY A 313 -9.86 5.35 16.84
C GLY A 313 -10.85 4.52 16.03
N ILE A 314 -10.80 3.20 16.21
CA ILE A 314 -11.67 2.22 15.52
C ILE A 314 -11.98 1.04 16.43
N THR A 315 -13.18 0.49 16.30
CA THR A 315 -13.55 -0.78 16.95
C THR A 315 -13.63 -1.88 15.88
N LEU A 316 -12.85 -2.93 16.06
CA LEU A 316 -12.78 -4.10 15.18
C LEU A 316 -13.06 -5.34 16.01
N ASP A 317 -14.01 -6.16 15.59
CA ASP A 317 -14.43 -7.39 16.29
C ASP A 317 -14.60 -7.20 17.82
N GLY A 318 -15.25 -6.08 18.22
CA GLY A 318 -15.49 -5.74 19.62
C GLY A 318 -14.27 -5.18 20.38
N THR A 319 -13.08 -5.15 19.79
CA THR A 319 -11.87 -4.57 20.38
C THR A 319 -11.68 -3.15 19.87
N HIS A 320 -11.51 -2.21 20.81
CA HIS A 320 -11.23 -0.81 20.50
C HIS A 320 -9.73 -0.56 20.39
N TYR A 321 -9.34 0.16 19.33
CA TYR A 321 -7.98 0.63 19.09
C TYR A 321 -7.99 2.16 18.98
N ASP A 322 -7.17 2.84 19.77
CA ASP A 322 -7.05 4.30 19.75
C ASP A 322 -6.57 4.85 18.41
N ASN A 323 -5.83 4.04 17.65
CA ASN A 323 -5.36 4.39 16.32
C ASN A 323 -6.11 3.57 15.26
N TYR A 324 -6.91 4.24 14.44
CA TYR A 324 -7.69 3.59 13.39
C TYR A 324 -6.84 2.86 12.33
N MET A 325 -5.54 3.13 12.25
CA MET A 325 -4.64 2.39 11.36
C MET A 325 -4.45 0.92 11.77
N ALA A 326 -4.93 0.51 12.96
CA ALA A 326 -5.11 -0.89 13.33
C ALA A 326 -6.03 -1.67 12.36
N ALA A 327 -6.81 -0.97 11.52
CA ALA A 327 -7.60 -1.57 10.44
C ALA A 327 -6.76 -2.18 9.30
N HIS A 328 -5.45 -1.91 9.22
CA HIS A 328 -4.62 -2.27 8.08
C HIS A 328 -3.41 -3.13 8.46
N MET A 329 -3.20 -4.20 7.69
CA MET A 329 -2.14 -5.19 7.91
C MET A 329 -0.91 -4.96 7.03
N THR A 330 -0.72 -3.71 6.55
CA THR A 330 0.29 -3.36 5.55
C THR A 330 1.61 -2.88 6.11
N MET A 331 1.60 -2.25 7.29
CA MET A 331 2.75 -1.55 7.87
C MET A 331 3.99 -2.42 8.13
N PRO A 332 3.89 -3.69 8.59
CA PRO A 332 5.08 -4.52 8.82
C PRO A 332 5.98 -4.64 7.58
N PHE A 333 5.39 -4.63 6.40
CA PHE A 333 6.14 -4.77 5.14
C PHE A 333 6.76 -3.46 4.64
N ASN A 334 6.55 -2.34 5.34
CA ASN A 334 7.33 -1.12 5.14
C ASN A 334 8.61 -1.12 6.01
N THR A 335 8.60 -1.79 7.16
CA THR A 335 9.82 -2.00 7.96
C THR A 335 10.82 -2.91 7.21
N ALA A 336 10.33 -3.97 6.56
CA ALA A 336 11.11 -4.88 5.73
C ALA A 336 11.03 -4.49 4.24
N ASN A 337 11.31 -3.24 3.93
CA ASN A 337 10.96 -2.66 2.63
C ASN A 337 11.83 -3.11 1.44
N ARG A 338 12.71 -4.09 1.61
CA ARG A 338 13.30 -4.84 0.48
C ARG A 338 12.40 -6.00 0.02
N CYS A 339 11.36 -6.33 0.79
CA CYS A 339 10.34 -7.29 0.39
C CYS A 339 9.35 -6.62 -0.59
N PRO A 340 9.23 -7.10 -1.84
CA PRO A 340 8.17 -6.68 -2.74
C PRO A 340 6.82 -7.16 -2.21
N VAL A 341 5.75 -6.37 -2.42
CA VAL A 341 4.40 -6.76 -2.02
C VAL A 341 3.40 -6.39 -3.09
N LEU A 342 2.58 -7.35 -3.51
CA LEU A 342 1.48 -7.14 -4.46
C LEU A 342 0.15 -7.32 -3.74
N ALA A 343 -0.68 -6.28 -3.70
CA ALA A 343 -2.07 -6.40 -3.28
C ALA A 343 -2.90 -6.88 -4.47
N VAL A 344 -3.63 -7.97 -4.26
CA VAL A 344 -4.46 -8.63 -5.29
C VAL A 344 -5.89 -8.78 -4.74
N PRO A 345 -6.94 -8.40 -5.49
CA PRO A 345 -8.32 -8.59 -5.06
C PRO A 345 -8.62 -10.05 -4.70
N SER A 346 -9.32 -10.28 -3.60
CA SER A 346 -9.73 -11.60 -3.12
C SER A 346 -11.24 -11.86 -3.23
N GLY A 347 -12.04 -10.81 -3.48
CA GLY A 347 -13.49 -10.90 -3.55
C GLY A 347 -14.14 -9.58 -3.16
N ARG A 348 -15.40 -9.65 -2.72
CA ARG A 348 -16.14 -8.50 -2.18
C ARG A 348 -16.78 -8.88 -0.84
N SER A 349 -16.86 -7.91 0.06
CA SER A 349 -17.60 -8.01 1.31
C SER A 349 -19.11 -7.88 1.08
N ALA A 350 -19.90 -8.16 2.10
CA ALA A 350 -21.36 -8.00 2.08
C ALA A 350 -21.80 -6.53 1.85
N CYS A 351 -20.97 -5.56 2.25
CA CYS A 351 -21.21 -4.14 1.96
C CYS A 351 -20.86 -3.75 0.52
N GLY A 352 -20.37 -4.67 -0.31
CA GLY A 352 -20.03 -4.47 -1.71
C GLY A 352 -18.62 -3.93 -1.96
N VAL A 353 -17.90 -3.52 -0.94
CA VAL A 353 -16.51 -3.05 -1.05
C VAL A 353 -15.59 -4.25 -1.31
N PRO A 354 -14.65 -4.17 -2.25
CA PRO A 354 -13.67 -5.22 -2.48
C PRO A 354 -12.79 -5.52 -1.26
N THR A 355 -12.33 -6.75 -1.17
CA THR A 355 -11.31 -7.23 -0.25
C THR A 355 -10.07 -7.67 -1.03
N SER A 356 -8.92 -7.79 -0.37
CA SER A 356 -7.68 -8.19 -1.02
C SER A 356 -6.72 -8.91 -0.08
N VAL A 357 -5.85 -9.69 -0.69
CA VAL A 357 -4.67 -10.27 -0.03
C VAL A 357 -3.42 -9.52 -0.44
N GLN A 358 -2.39 -9.60 0.40
CA GLN A 358 -1.02 -9.20 0.08
C GLN A 358 -0.21 -10.48 -0.23
N VAL A 359 0.44 -10.50 -1.38
CA VAL A 359 1.49 -11.47 -1.74
C VAL A 359 2.82 -10.81 -1.43
N VAL A 360 3.52 -11.31 -0.41
CA VAL A 360 4.79 -10.76 0.08
C VAL A 360 5.92 -11.68 -0.32
N GLY A 361 6.89 -11.16 -1.07
CA GLY A 361 8.09 -11.90 -1.49
C GLY A 361 9.25 -11.78 -0.50
N ALA A 362 10.21 -12.68 -0.63
CA ALA A 362 11.51 -12.51 0.01
C ALA A 362 12.19 -11.22 -0.47
N PRO A 363 13.20 -10.69 0.25
CA PRO A 363 13.88 -9.47 -0.19
C PRO A 363 14.33 -9.54 -1.65
N LEU A 364 13.85 -8.57 -2.45
CA LEU A 364 14.12 -8.40 -3.89
C LEU A 364 13.52 -9.47 -4.82
N ASP A 365 12.74 -10.41 -4.33
CA ASP A 365 12.08 -11.43 -5.15
C ASP A 365 10.76 -10.92 -5.73
N GLU A 366 10.85 -10.03 -6.71
CA GLU A 366 9.71 -9.47 -7.45
C GLU A 366 9.03 -10.56 -8.30
N ALA A 367 9.80 -11.52 -8.82
CA ALA A 367 9.32 -12.56 -9.72
C ALA A 367 8.29 -13.48 -9.06
N SER A 368 8.58 -13.99 -7.86
CA SER A 368 7.64 -14.84 -7.12
C SER A 368 6.33 -14.11 -6.80
N VAL A 369 6.40 -12.83 -6.45
CA VAL A 369 5.22 -12.02 -6.13
C VAL A 369 4.31 -11.83 -7.36
N PHE A 370 4.88 -11.49 -8.51
CA PHE A 370 4.11 -11.34 -9.75
C PHE A 370 3.61 -12.68 -10.28
N ARG A 371 4.39 -13.77 -10.17
CA ARG A 371 3.96 -15.12 -10.55
C ARG A 371 2.71 -15.54 -9.77
N ILE A 372 2.74 -15.45 -8.43
CA ILE A 372 1.62 -15.85 -7.58
C ILE A 372 0.43 -14.91 -7.78
N GLY A 373 0.67 -13.60 -7.88
CA GLY A 373 -0.39 -12.62 -8.17
C GLY A 373 -1.10 -12.86 -9.48
N ALA A 374 -0.36 -13.20 -10.54
CA ALA A 374 -0.93 -13.52 -11.85
C ALA A 374 -1.76 -14.82 -11.82
N VAL A 375 -1.36 -15.80 -11.02
CA VAL A 375 -2.14 -17.04 -10.81
C VAL A 375 -3.44 -16.73 -10.06
N ILE A 376 -3.40 -15.93 -8.99
CA ILE A 376 -4.61 -15.51 -8.27
C ILE A 376 -5.58 -14.82 -9.24
N GLU A 377 -5.08 -13.84 -10.03
CA GLU A 377 -5.91 -13.12 -11.00
C GLU A 377 -6.50 -14.05 -12.08
N ALA A 378 -5.76 -15.06 -12.54
CA ALA A 378 -6.20 -15.99 -13.57
C ALA A 378 -7.26 -16.99 -13.08
N LEU A 379 -7.22 -17.37 -11.80
CA LEU A 379 -8.07 -18.39 -11.23
C LEU A 379 -9.32 -17.82 -10.52
N LEU A 380 -9.28 -16.56 -10.08
CA LEU A 380 -10.43 -15.92 -9.44
C LEU A 380 -11.27 -15.11 -10.43
N PRO A 381 -12.60 -14.98 -10.18
CA PRO A 381 -13.44 -14.13 -11.00
C PRO A 381 -12.97 -12.66 -10.99
N PRO A 382 -12.82 -12.02 -12.14
CA PRO A 382 -12.43 -10.61 -12.18
C PRO A 382 -13.54 -9.72 -11.61
N LEU A 383 -13.18 -8.72 -10.82
CA LEU A 383 -14.14 -7.75 -10.28
C LEU A 383 -14.63 -6.77 -11.36
N GLY A 384 -13.80 -6.47 -12.34
CA GLY A 384 -14.13 -5.53 -13.42
C GLY A 384 -14.10 -4.06 -12.98
N ILE A 385 -14.91 -3.24 -13.66
CA ILE A 385 -15.14 -1.82 -13.33
C ILE A 385 -16.32 -1.74 -12.37
N ALA A 386 -16.25 -0.84 -11.39
CA ALA A 386 -17.31 -0.63 -10.44
C ALA A 386 -18.62 -0.23 -11.17
N PRO A 387 -19.79 -0.76 -10.78
CA PRO A 387 -21.04 -0.48 -11.47
C PRO A 387 -21.39 1.00 -11.37
N GLY A 388 -21.56 1.62 -12.53
CA GLY A 388 -21.98 2.95 -12.87
C GLY A 388 -21.97 4.05 -11.80
N MET A 389 -21.08 4.99 -11.97
CA MET A 389 -21.33 6.36 -11.47
C MET A 389 -22.04 7.18 -12.55
#